data_0d98a9281b21fc040a022d09513d0688
#
_entry.id   0d98a9281b21fc040a022d09513d0688
#
_cell.length_a   1.000
_cell.length_b   1.000
_cell.length_c   1.000
_cell.angle_alpha   90.00
_cell.angle_beta   90.00
_cell.angle_gamma   90.00
#
_symmetry.space_group_name_H-M   'P 1'
#
loop_
_entity.id
_entity.type
_entity.pdbx_description
1 polymer ?
#
loop_
_entity_poly.entity_id
_entity_poly.type
_entity_poly.pdbx_seq_one_letter_code
_entity_poly.pdbx_strand_id
1 'polypeptide(L)'
;DENPVLGGSLLCEDDIKINSLSPKKWANQIVNDLHKMENVTILTRGTVFGYHDHNYITIAEKCLIKETKYFNLHPNQRLWMIRAKKVILAQGLIERPLTIQGNDLPGVMLSASVRGYVNKFGVIPGHNVVIFTNNDDAYRTAVTLFKAGANIKFIVDLRKEISGEMQKKVKKLGMKILFNHVLTSISGNKEVQNVNISKLSLDRKSLVEKSILVNVDLVCLSGGWNPTVNLFSQSGGKL
;
A
#
# COMPACT_ATOMS: atom_id res chain seq x y z
N ASP A 1 6.03 9.86 12.99
CA ASP A 1 5.48 8.72 12.24
C ASP A 1 4.37 8.05 13.05
N GLU A 2 3.26 7.69 12.41
CA GLU A 2 2.14 6.99 13.06
C GLU A 2 2.48 5.52 13.39
N ASN A 3 3.46 4.97 12.69
CA ASN A 3 3.91 3.59 12.90
C ASN A 3 4.91 3.48 14.07
N PRO A 4 5.04 2.29 14.65
CA PRO A 4 6.04 2.02 15.68
C PRO A 4 7.48 2.04 15.16
N VAL A 5 7.66 1.91 13.84
CA VAL A 5 8.95 1.86 13.16
C VAL A 5 8.93 2.81 11.98
N LEU A 6 9.97 3.63 11.87
CA LEU A 6 10.15 4.55 10.74
C LEU A 6 10.55 3.81 9.46
N GLY A 7 10.24 4.41 8.31
CA GLY A 7 10.62 3.88 7.00
C GLY A 7 9.45 3.75 6.02
N GLY A 8 8.22 3.85 6.51
CA GLY A 8 7.01 3.87 5.65
C GLY A 8 6.97 2.72 4.65
N SER A 9 6.70 3.03 3.39
CA SER A 9 6.61 2.06 2.29
C SER A 9 7.92 1.32 2.02
N LEU A 10 9.09 1.88 2.36
CA LEU A 10 10.39 1.22 2.18
C LEU A 10 10.49 -0.09 2.97
N LEU A 11 9.74 -0.23 4.07
CA LEU A 11 9.70 -1.45 4.86
C LEU A 11 8.97 -2.60 4.15
N CYS A 12 8.18 -2.29 3.13
CA CYS A 12 7.38 -3.22 2.35
C CYS A 12 7.99 -3.55 0.97
N GLU A 13 9.15 -2.95 0.64
CA GLU A 13 9.80 -3.10 -0.66
C GLU A 13 11.05 -3.99 -0.56
N ASP A 14 11.24 -4.89 -1.54
CA ASP A 14 12.40 -5.79 -1.62
C ASP A 14 13.07 -5.84 -3.00
N ASP A 15 12.43 -5.30 -4.03
CA ASP A 15 12.85 -5.45 -5.42
C ASP A 15 13.62 -4.25 -5.99
N ILE A 16 13.80 -3.21 -5.18
CA ILE A 16 14.62 -2.03 -5.51
C ILE A 16 15.87 -1.96 -4.63
N LYS A 17 16.83 -1.16 -5.03
CA LYS A 17 18.03 -0.86 -4.23
C LYS A 17 18.20 0.65 -4.11
N ILE A 18 18.60 1.11 -2.93
CA ILE A 18 18.95 2.50 -2.64
C ILE A 18 20.41 2.48 -2.16
N ASN A 19 21.31 3.14 -2.89
CA ASN A 19 22.75 3.11 -2.60
C ASN A 19 23.29 1.68 -2.38
N SER A 20 22.89 0.74 -3.28
CA SER A 20 23.26 -0.68 -3.23
C SER A 20 22.66 -1.49 -2.06
N LEU A 21 21.93 -0.86 -1.16
CA LEU A 21 21.25 -1.51 -0.02
C LEU A 21 19.80 -1.85 -0.37
N SER A 22 19.24 -2.88 0.31
CA SER A 22 17.79 -3.05 0.28
C SER A 22 17.10 -1.87 0.97
N PRO A 23 15.86 -1.50 0.58
CA PRO A 23 15.16 -0.34 1.12
C PRO A 23 15.06 -0.39 2.65
N LYS A 24 14.77 -1.55 3.21
CA LYS A 24 14.69 -1.76 4.67
C LYS A 24 16.04 -1.54 5.36
N LYS A 25 17.14 -2.03 4.78
CA LYS A 25 18.48 -1.81 5.35
C LYS A 25 18.87 -0.34 5.30
N TRP A 26 18.60 0.33 4.15
CA TRP A 26 18.85 1.75 4.00
C TRP A 26 18.05 2.58 5.01
N ALA A 27 16.73 2.33 5.13
CA ALA A 27 15.89 3.02 6.10
C ALA A 27 16.39 2.84 7.53
N ASN A 28 16.73 1.61 7.93
CA ASN A 28 17.25 1.32 9.26
C ASN A 28 18.57 2.04 9.53
N GLN A 29 19.46 2.13 8.54
CA GLN A 29 20.72 2.87 8.68
C GLN A 29 20.45 4.35 8.94
N ILE A 30 19.60 5.00 8.14
CA ILE A 30 19.23 6.40 8.32
C ILE A 30 18.59 6.65 9.69
N VAL A 31 17.67 5.77 10.12
CA VAL A 31 17.03 5.87 11.44
C VAL A 31 18.05 5.77 12.56
N ASN A 32 19.00 4.84 12.46
CA ASN A 32 20.08 4.68 13.44
C ASN A 32 20.99 5.92 13.50
N ASP A 33 21.27 6.54 12.37
CA ASP A 33 22.07 7.76 12.31
C ASP A 33 21.31 8.96 12.91
N LEU A 34 20.00 9.06 12.66
CA LEU A 34 19.15 10.08 13.29
C LEU A 34 19.09 9.93 14.82
N HIS A 35 19.05 8.70 15.35
CA HIS A 35 19.04 8.44 16.78
C HIS A 35 20.34 8.86 17.49
N LYS A 36 21.46 8.97 16.77
CA LYS A 36 22.75 9.43 17.32
C LYS A 36 22.85 10.95 17.41
N MET A 37 21.92 11.67 16.74
CA MET A 37 21.95 13.14 16.69
C MET A 37 21.21 13.72 17.90
N GLU A 38 21.90 14.45 18.77
CA GLU A 38 21.32 15.05 19.99
C GLU A 38 20.22 16.08 19.69
N ASN A 39 20.28 16.73 18.53
CA ASN A 39 19.30 17.75 18.09
C ASN A 39 18.09 17.18 17.36
N VAL A 40 17.92 15.85 17.31
CA VAL A 40 16.80 15.18 16.62
C VAL A 40 15.91 14.49 17.65
N THR A 41 14.63 14.81 17.59
CA THR A 41 13.58 14.10 18.36
C THR A 41 12.70 13.30 17.41
N ILE A 42 12.60 12.00 17.63
CA ILE A 42 11.80 11.09 16.82
C ILE A 42 10.57 10.68 17.63
N LEU A 43 9.37 10.96 17.08
CA LEU A 43 8.09 10.51 17.63
C LEU A 43 7.56 9.36 16.77
N THR A 44 7.51 8.17 17.35
CA THR A 44 6.81 7.01 16.76
C THR A 44 5.42 6.88 17.38
N ARG A 45 4.48 6.23 16.67
CA ARG A 45 3.06 6.14 17.08
C ARG A 45 2.39 7.50 17.26
N GLY A 46 2.93 8.53 16.60
CA GLY A 46 2.45 9.90 16.65
C GLY A 46 1.73 10.26 15.35
N THR A 47 0.44 10.53 15.44
CA THR A 47 -0.37 10.99 14.31
C THR A 47 -0.53 12.49 14.37
N VAL A 48 -0.04 13.19 13.34
CA VAL A 48 -0.31 14.62 13.15
C VAL A 48 -1.74 14.76 12.63
N PHE A 49 -2.60 15.42 13.37
CA PHE A 49 -4.01 15.60 13.01
C PHE A 49 -4.39 17.06 12.78
N GLY A 50 -3.53 18.02 13.12
CA GLY A 50 -3.78 19.44 12.91
C GLY A 50 -2.53 20.21 12.48
N TYR A 51 -2.71 21.07 11.48
CA TYR A 51 -1.75 22.08 11.07
C TYR A 51 -2.46 23.44 11.06
N HIS A 52 -2.13 24.26 12.03
CA HIS A 52 -2.79 25.54 12.31
C HIS A 52 -1.89 26.70 11.93
N ASP A 53 -2.39 27.92 12.07
CA ASP A 53 -1.67 29.16 11.81
C ASP A 53 -0.31 29.21 12.54
N HIS A 54 0.63 29.92 11.94
CA HIS A 54 1.99 30.12 12.48
C HIS A 54 2.77 28.81 12.70
N ASN A 55 2.57 27.82 11.83
CA ASN A 55 3.23 26.50 11.89
C ASN A 55 3.01 25.78 13.23
N TYR A 56 1.80 25.91 13.77
CA TYR A 56 1.40 25.22 14.98
C TYR A 56 0.84 23.84 14.61
N ILE A 57 1.49 22.79 15.12
CA ILE A 57 1.20 21.40 14.80
C ILE A 57 0.67 20.68 16.04
N THR A 58 -0.40 19.91 15.87
CA THR A 58 -0.94 19.04 16.93
C THR A 58 -0.75 17.58 16.58
N ILE A 59 -0.19 16.80 17.53
CA ILE A 59 0.14 15.38 17.34
C ILE A 59 -0.44 14.57 18.49
N ALA A 60 -1.17 13.51 18.17
CA ALA A 60 -1.62 12.51 19.13
C ALA A 60 -0.64 11.33 19.11
N GLU A 61 0.09 11.14 20.21
CA GLU A 61 1.00 10.01 20.40
C GLU A 61 0.31 8.92 21.23
N LYS A 62 0.34 7.66 20.75
CA LYS A 62 -0.05 6.50 21.54
C LYS A 62 1.13 6.06 22.40
N CYS A 63 1.00 6.23 23.73
CA CYS A 63 2.03 5.81 24.66
C CYS A 63 2.01 4.28 24.83
N LEU A 64 3.19 3.66 24.81
CA LEU A 64 3.30 2.25 25.20
C LEU A 64 3.12 2.14 26.71
N ILE A 65 2.06 1.45 27.12
CA ILE A 65 1.88 1.11 28.52
C ILE A 65 2.85 -0.03 28.82
N LYS A 66 3.87 0.27 29.63
CA LYS A 66 4.65 -0.78 30.25
C LYS A 66 3.82 -1.35 31.40
N GLU A 67 3.63 -2.65 31.44
CA GLU A 67 3.03 -3.33 32.60
C GLU A 67 3.87 -3.05 33.84
N THR A 68 3.49 -2.04 34.59
CA THR A 68 4.13 -1.66 35.85
C THR A 68 3.05 -1.61 36.94
N LYS A 69 3.46 -1.73 38.20
CA LYS A 69 2.59 -1.57 39.38
C LYS A 69 1.75 -0.28 39.38
N TYR A 70 2.12 0.70 38.53
CA TYR A 70 1.51 2.04 38.42
C TYR A 70 0.77 2.23 37.09
N PHE A 71 0.23 1.16 36.51
CA PHE A 71 -0.51 1.16 35.24
C PHE A 71 -1.52 2.31 35.09
N ASN A 72 -2.25 2.61 36.16
CA ASN A 72 -3.29 3.67 36.19
C ASN A 72 -2.73 5.10 36.23
N LEU A 73 -1.43 5.30 36.39
CA LEU A 73 -0.81 6.63 36.49
C LEU A 73 -0.11 7.07 35.20
N HIS A 74 -0.01 6.20 34.20
CA HIS A 74 0.62 6.53 32.92
C HIS A 74 -0.44 6.88 31.87
N PRO A 75 -0.27 7.98 31.13
CA PRO A 75 -1.21 8.34 30.08
C PRO A 75 -1.15 7.32 28.93
N ASN A 76 -2.33 6.88 28.45
CA ASN A 76 -2.44 6.05 27.27
C ASN A 76 -2.14 6.82 25.98
N GLN A 77 -2.34 8.14 26.02
CA GLN A 77 -2.10 9.05 24.93
C GLN A 77 -1.46 10.33 25.44
N ARG A 78 -0.64 10.95 24.59
CA ARG A 78 -0.04 12.25 24.84
C ARG A 78 -0.36 13.17 23.67
N LEU A 79 -0.82 14.39 24.01
CA LEU A 79 -0.99 15.46 23.03
C LEU A 79 0.28 16.29 22.99
N TRP A 80 0.88 16.39 21.81
CA TRP A 80 1.99 17.29 21.53
C TRP A 80 1.46 18.53 20.82
N MET A 81 1.87 19.67 21.30
CA MET A 81 1.60 20.99 20.73
C MET A 81 2.93 21.63 20.35
N ILE A 82 3.23 21.65 19.06
CA ILE A 82 4.54 22.05 18.54
C ILE A 82 4.39 23.30 17.69
N ARG A 83 5.18 24.32 17.97
CA ARG A 83 5.33 25.48 17.08
C ARG A 83 6.69 25.41 16.41
N ALA A 84 6.69 25.27 15.08
CA ALA A 84 7.88 25.08 14.28
C ALA A 84 8.23 26.35 13.47
N LYS A 85 9.53 26.57 13.23
CA LYS A 85 9.97 27.61 12.29
C LYS A 85 9.66 27.22 10.83
N LYS A 86 9.81 25.93 10.51
CA LYS A 86 9.49 25.34 9.20
C LYS A 86 8.90 23.97 9.39
N VAL A 87 7.97 23.59 8.50
CA VAL A 87 7.33 22.27 8.48
C VAL A 87 7.57 21.62 7.12
N ILE A 88 8.02 20.37 7.13
CA ILE A 88 8.17 19.54 5.93
C ILE A 88 7.11 18.47 5.99
N LEU A 89 6.20 18.46 5.01
CA LEU A 89 5.15 17.46 4.88
C LEU A 89 5.64 16.33 3.98
N ALA A 90 5.78 15.14 4.53
CA ALA A 90 6.23 13.93 3.81
C ALA A 90 5.29 12.74 4.10
N GLN A 91 3.97 12.97 3.98
CA GLN A 91 2.91 12.08 4.39
C GLN A 91 2.71 10.88 3.47
N GLY A 92 3.33 10.90 2.27
CA GLY A 92 3.22 9.83 1.29
C GLY A 92 1.89 9.82 0.53
N LEU A 93 1.52 8.62 0.10
CA LEU A 93 0.40 8.35 -0.80
C LEU A 93 -0.46 7.21 -0.24
N ILE A 94 -1.75 7.25 -0.56
CA ILE A 94 -2.70 6.17 -0.26
C ILE A 94 -3.12 5.53 -1.57
N GLU A 95 -2.97 4.20 -1.67
CA GLU A 95 -3.41 3.44 -2.84
C GLU A 95 -4.94 3.44 -2.95
N ARG A 96 -5.45 3.60 -4.17
CA ARG A 96 -6.89 3.56 -4.48
C ARG A 96 -7.31 2.18 -4.97
N PRO A 97 -8.44 1.64 -4.51
CA PRO A 97 -9.06 0.49 -5.16
C PRO A 97 -9.64 0.89 -6.52
N LEU A 98 -9.84 -0.11 -7.38
CA LEU A 98 -10.75 -0.02 -8.51
C LEU A 98 -12.13 -0.45 -8.04
N THR A 99 -13.15 0.36 -8.34
CA THR A 99 -14.53 0.07 -7.92
C THR A 99 -15.12 -1.05 -8.77
N ILE A 100 -15.56 -2.12 -8.12
CA ILE A 100 -16.17 -3.29 -8.76
C ILE A 100 -17.18 -3.92 -7.79
N GLN A 101 -18.14 -4.64 -8.36
CA GLN A 101 -19.12 -5.39 -7.55
C GLN A 101 -18.39 -6.45 -6.73
N GLY A 102 -18.67 -6.51 -5.41
CA GLY A 102 -18.08 -7.46 -4.48
C GLY A 102 -16.69 -7.09 -3.97
N ASN A 103 -16.26 -5.84 -4.12
CA ASN A 103 -14.95 -5.35 -3.62
C ASN A 103 -14.88 -5.26 -2.08
N ASP A 104 -15.98 -5.48 -1.39
CA ASP A 104 -16.12 -5.50 0.08
C ASP A 104 -15.98 -6.90 0.68
N LEU A 105 -15.87 -7.94 -0.15
CA LEU A 105 -15.67 -9.31 0.31
C LEU A 105 -14.28 -9.48 0.97
N PRO A 106 -14.18 -10.20 2.10
CA PRO A 106 -12.91 -10.65 2.65
C PRO A 106 -12.09 -11.41 1.59
N GLY A 107 -10.78 -11.11 1.49
CA GLY A 107 -9.91 -11.60 0.43
C GLY A 107 -9.75 -10.63 -0.74
N VAL A 108 -10.49 -9.49 -0.75
CA VAL A 108 -10.22 -8.37 -1.64
C VAL A 108 -9.38 -7.34 -0.91
N MET A 109 -8.18 -7.05 -1.40
CA MET A 109 -7.20 -6.20 -0.74
C MET A 109 -6.53 -5.24 -1.70
N LEU A 110 -6.02 -4.11 -1.18
CA LEU A 110 -5.13 -3.24 -1.95
C LEU A 110 -3.79 -3.94 -2.21
N SER A 111 -3.26 -3.76 -3.40
CA SER A 111 -2.05 -4.42 -3.88
C SER A 111 -0.83 -4.13 -3.00
N ALA A 112 -0.63 -2.86 -2.61
CA ALA A 112 0.46 -2.48 -1.71
C ALA A 112 0.29 -3.05 -0.29
N SER A 113 -0.94 -3.18 0.20
CA SER A 113 -1.21 -3.81 1.49
C SER A 113 -0.81 -5.29 1.49
N VAL A 114 -1.14 -6.03 0.44
CA VAL A 114 -0.72 -7.43 0.25
C VAL A 114 0.81 -7.54 0.25
N ARG A 115 1.50 -6.65 -0.48
CA ARG A 115 2.97 -6.59 -0.48
C ARG A 115 3.53 -6.34 0.92
N GLY A 116 2.86 -5.47 1.70
CA GLY A 116 3.19 -5.22 3.09
C GLY A 116 3.02 -6.46 3.97
N TYR A 117 1.94 -7.22 3.81
CA TYR A 117 1.73 -8.47 4.55
C TYR A 117 2.87 -9.46 4.29
N VAL A 118 3.28 -9.64 3.05
CA VAL A 118 4.35 -10.57 2.68
C VAL A 118 5.71 -10.07 3.19
N ASN A 119 6.11 -8.84 2.84
CA ASN A 119 7.48 -8.37 3.05
C ASN A 119 7.77 -7.91 4.49
N LYS A 120 6.74 -7.39 5.18
CA LYS A 120 6.89 -6.88 6.55
C LYS A 120 6.52 -7.91 7.61
N PHE A 121 5.48 -8.71 7.34
CA PHE A 121 4.92 -9.63 8.34
C PHE A 121 5.14 -11.12 8.00
N GLY A 122 5.63 -11.45 6.80
CA GLY A 122 5.86 -12.84 6.38
C GLY A 122 4.58 -13.64 6.17
N VAL A 123 3.46 -12.99 5.91
CA VAL A 123 2.15 -13.61 5.75
C VAL A 123 1.70 -13.52 4.30
N ILE A 124 1.26 -14.64 3.73
CA ILE A 124 0.61 -14.71 2.41
C ILE A 124 -0.90 -14.65 2.64
N PRO A 125 -1.61 -13.57 2.20
CA PRO A 125 -3.06 -13.44 2.47
C PRO A 125 -3.94 -14.41 1.69
N GLY A 126 -3.44 -15.02 0.63
CA GLY A 126 -4.12 -16.01 -0.19
C GLY A 126 -3.18 -16.65 -1.21
N HIS A 127 -3.56 -17.80 -1.73
CA HIS A 127 -2.70 -18.62 -2.59
C HIS A 127 -3.08 -18.58 -4.08
N ASN A 128 -4.36 -18.44 -4.41
CA ASN A 128 -4.84 -18.35 -5.81
C ASN A 128 -5.24 -16.91 -6.09
N VAL A 129 -4.39 -16.18 -6.80
CA VAL A 129 -4.44 -14.72 -6.85
C VAL A 129 -4.78 -14.20 -8.23
N VAL A 130 -5.69 -13.23 -8.29
CA VAL A 130 -5.86 -12.33 -9.43
C VAL A 130 -5.47 -10.92 -8.99
N ILE A 131 -4.68 -10.24 -9.83
CA ILE A 131 -4.30 -8.85 -9.62
C ILE A 131 -5.00 -8.00 -10.66
N PHE A 132 -5.71 -6.96 -10.24
CA PHE A 132 -6.42 -6.05 -11.12
C PHE A 132 -5.87 -4.64 -10.99
N THR A 133 -5.43 -4.06 -12.11
CA THR A 133 -4.66 -2.81 -12.09
C THR A 133 -4.86 -1.95 -13.33
N ASN A 134 -4.48 -0.69 -13.19
CA ASN A 134 -4.29 0.29 -14.26
C ASN A 134 -2.90 0.96 -14.22
N ASN A 135 -1.96 0.42 -13.43
CA ASN A 135 -0.63 1.01 -13.21
C ASN A 135 0.46 -0.07 -13.05
N ASP A 136 1.71 0.35 -12.98
CA ASP A 136 2.86 -0.57 -12.93
C ASP A 136 3.21 -1.07 -11.53
N ASP A 137 2.78 -0.39 -10.47
CA ASP A 137 3.14 -0.77 -9.11
C ASP A 137 2.60 -2.15 -8.72
N ALA A 138 1.39 -2.49 -9.18
CA ALA A 138 0.77 -3.79 -8.92
C ALA A 138 1.59 -5.00 -9.43
N TYR A 139 2.38 -4.82 -10.47
CA TYR A 139 3.27 -5.88 -10.98
C TYR A 139 4.36 -6.24 -9.97
N ARG A 140 4.76 -5.29 -9.11
CA ARG A 140 5.70 -5.55 -8.01
C ARG A 140 5.07 -6.50 -6.98
N THR A 141 3.78 -6.32 -6.70
CA THR A 141 3.03 -7.24 -5.83
C THR A 141 2.94 -8.63 -6.44
N ALA A 142 2.74 -8.74 -7.77
CA ALA A 142 2.77 -10.02 -8.46
C ALA A 142 4.11 -10.75 -8.27
N VAL A 143 5.23 -10.04 -8.42
CA VAL A 143 6.57 -10.60 -8.22
C VAL A 143 6.77 -11.03 -6.76
N THR A 144 6.34 -10.22 -5.81
CA THR A 144 6.44 -10.52 -4.37
C THR A 144 5.67 -11.77 -4.00
N LEU A 145 4.40 -11.85 -4.41
CA LEU A 145 3.54 -13.02 -4.17
C LEU A 145 4.07 -14.30 -4.83
N PHE A 146 4.55 -14.18 -6.08
CA PHE A 146 5.15 -15.31 -6.79
C PHE A 146 6.38 -15.87 -6.06
N LYS A 147 7.27 -14.99 -5.60
CA LYS A 147 8.44 -15.40 -4.80
C LYS A 147 8.04 -16.03 -3.46
N ALA A 148 6.94 -15.63 -2.90
CA ALA A 148 6.39 -16.18 -1.66
C ALA A 148 5.65 -17.52 -1.88
N GLY A 149 5.48 -17.98 -3.14
CA GLY A 149 4.86 -19.26 -3.46
C GLY A 149 3.37 -19.18 -3.80
N ALA A 150 2.79 -17.99 -3.95
CA ALA A 150 1.42 -17.84 -4.40
C ALA A 150 1.28 -18.12 -5.92
N ASN A 151 0.13 -18.66 -6.31
CA ASN A 151 -0.23 -18.96 -7.69
C ASN A 151 -0.96 -17.78 -8.32
N ILE A 152 -0.26 -17.00 -9.14
CA ILE A 152 -0.84 -15.86 -9.85
C ILE A 152 -1.59 -16.39 -11.09
N LYS A 153 -2.92 -16.44 -11.00
CA LYS A 153 -3.77 -16.89 -12.11
C LYS A 153 -3.69 -15.93 -13.29
N PHE A 154 -3.92 -14.65 -13.01
CA PHE A 154 -3.84 -13.58 -14.01
C PHE A 154 -3.45 -12.25 -13.38
N ILE A 155 -2.76 -11.42 -14.16
CA ILE A 155 -2.66 -9.97 -13.95
C ILE A 155 -3.58 -9.34 -14.99
N VAL A 156 -4.67 -8.73 -14.54
CA VAL A 156 -5.69 -8.08 -15.37
C VAL A 156 -5.37 -6.59 -15.41
N ASP A 157 -4.94 -6.11 -16.56
CA ASP A 157 -4.56 -4.71 -16.75
C ASP A 157 -5.59 -4.01 -17.65
N LEU A 158 -6.18 -2.94 -17.11
CA LEU A 158 -7.14 -2.11 -17.86
C LEU A 158 -6.52 -1.44 -19.09
N ARG A 159 -5.22 -1.19 -19.07
CA ARG A 159 -4.52 -0.48 -20.13
C ARG A 159 -4.40 -1.34 -21.39
N LYS A 160 -4.24 -0.68 -22.54
CA LYS A 160 -3.78 -1.35 -23.76
C LYS A 160 -2.40 -1.95 -23.52
N GLU A 161 -1.97 -2.89 -24.35
CA GLU A 161 -0.68 -3.56 -24.18
C GLU A 161 0.45 -2.55 -24.02
N ILE A 162 1.22 -2.72 -22.95
CA ILE A 162 2.37 -1.89 -22.59
C ILE A 162 3.57 -2.81 -22.42
N SER A 163 4.73 -2.36 -22.86
CA SER A 163 5.99 -3.08 -22.70
C SER A 163 6.93 -2.29 -21.80
N GLY A 164 6.73 -2.37 -20.47
CA GLY A 164 7.63 -1.84 -19.46
C GLY A 164 8.56 -2.92 -18.87
N GLU A 165 9.48 -2.53 -18.02
CA GLU A 165 10.41 -3.45 -17.36
C GLU A 165 9.69 -4.46 -16.46
N MET A 166 8.68 -4.01 -15.72
CA MET A 166 7.92 -4.88 -14.82
C MET A 166 7.07 -5.88 -15.59
N GLN A 167 6.45 -5.50 -16.71
CA GLN A 167 5.72 -6.41 -17.58
C GLN A 167 6.63 -7.47 -18.18
N LYS A 168 7.85 -7.09 -18.63
CA LYS A 168 8.86 -8.04 -19.11
C LYS A 168 9.30 -9.00 -17.99
N LYS A 169 9.48 -8.50 -16.77
CA LYS A 169 9.87 -9.30 -15.60
C LYS A 169 8.83 -10.36 -15.26
N VAL A 170 7.55 -10.00 -15.17
CA VAL A 170 6.47 -10.95 -14.85
C VAL A 170 6.24 -11.96 -15.97
N LYS A 171 6.34 -11.53 -17.26
CA LYS A 171 6.28 -12.44 -18.41
C LYS A 171 7.42 -13.49 -18.37
N LYS A 172 8.65 -13.08 -18.02
CA LYS A 172 9.79 -13.99 -17.83
C LYS A 172 9.57 -15.01 -16.70
N LEU A 173 8.80 -14.65 -15.69
CA LEU A 173 8.42 -15.54 -14.59
C LEU A 173 7.21 -16.44 -14.93
N GLY A 174 6.72 -16.41 -16.17
CA GLY A 174 5.63 -17.25 -16.66
C GLY A 174 4.22 -16.76 -16.26
N MET A 175 4.08 -15.57 -15.67
CA MET A 175 2.77 -15.04 -15.29
C MET A 175 2.00 -14.53 -16.51
N LYS A 176 0.69 -14.79 -16.54
CA LYS A 176 -0.20 -14.37 -17.62
C LYS A 176 -0.75 -12.97 -17.38
N ILE A 177 -0.58 -12.06 -18.36
CA ILE A 177 -1.13 -10.71 -18.34
C ILE A 177 -2.27 -10.63 -19.35
N LEU A 178 -3.42 -10.15 -18.91
CA LEU A 178 -4.57 -9.86 -19.74
C LEU A 178 -4.70 -8.33 -19.87
N PHE A 179 -4.17 -7.77 -20.95
CA PHE A 179 -4.31 -6.35 -21.27
C PHE A 179 -5.70 -6.04 -21.87
N ASN A 180 -6.16 -4.83 -21.63
CA ASN A 180 -7.48 -4.36 -22.07
C ASN A 180 -8.62 -5.24 -21.53
N HIS A 181 -8.46 -5.75 -20.30
CA HIS A 181 -9.44 -6.56 -19.59
C HIS A 181 -9.84 -5.89 -18.28
N VAL A 182 -11.01 -6.26 -17.80
CA VAL A 182 -11.62 -5.76 -16.57
C VAL A 182 -12.17 -6.91 -15.74
N LEU A 183 -12.11 -6.78 -14.41
CA LEU A 183 -12.94 -7.58 -13.54
C LEU A 183 -14.35 -6.99 -13.54
N THR A 184 -15.34 -7.77 -13.90
CA THR A 184 -16.75 -7.34 -13.94
C THR A 184 -17.47 -7.59 -12.63
N SER A 185 -17.08 -8.63 -11.91
CA SER A 185 -17.60 -8.93 -10.56
C SER A 185 -16.66 -9.80 -9.78
N ILE A 186 -16.74 -9.68 -8.47
CA ILE A 186 -16.15 -10.57 -7.48
C ILE A 186 -17.29 -11.25 -6.74
N SER A 187 -17.18 -12.55 -6.51
CA SER A 187 -18.26 -13.32 -5.85
C SER A 187 -17.69 -14.32 -4.84
N GLY A 188 -18.50 -14.59 -3.83
CA GLY A 188 -18.23 -15.53 -2.77
C GLY A 188 -19.30 -15.44 -1.69
N ASN A 189 -19.25 -16.28 -0.68
CA ASN A 189 -20.22 -16.27 0.42
C ASN A 189 -19.67 -15.48 1.63
N LYS A 190 -18.66 -16.01 2.31
CA LYS A 190 -17.99 -15.35 3.47
C LYS A 190 -16.70 -14.65 3.07
N GLU A 191 -16.11 -15.07 1.98
CA GLU A 191 -14.85 -14.60 1.43
C GLU A 191 -14.88 -14.74 -0.10
N VAL A 192 -13.91 -14.13 -0.78
CA VAL A 192 -13.81 -14.22 -2.23
C VAL A 192 -13.56 -15.68 -2.66
N GLN A 193 -14.31 -16.13 -3.67
CA GLN A 193 -14.17 -17.46 -4.25
C GLN A 193 -13.96 -17.41 -5.77
N ASN A 194 -14.53 -16.41 -6.43
CA ASN A 194 -14.49 -16.31 -7.88
C ASN A 194 -14.43 -14.85 -8.34
N VAL A 195 -13.82 -14.66 -9.50
CA VAL A 195 -13.88 -13.40 -10.25
C VAL A 195 -14.30 -13.65 -11.69
N ASN A 196 -15.04 -12.71 -12.26
CA ASN A 196 -15.37 -12.67 -13.68
C ASN A 196 -14.47 -11.66 -14.39
N ILE A 197 -13.76 -12.12 -15.42
CA ILE A 197 -12.87 -11.30 -16.24
C ILE A 197 -13.44 -11.16 -17.62
N SER A 198 -13.53 -9.95 -18.15
CA SER A 198 -14.00 -9.69 -19.53
C SER A 198 -13.07 -8.74 -20.26
N LYS A 199 -13.02 -8.90 -21.57
CA LYS A 199 -12.27 -8.02 -22.45
C LYS A 199 -13.07 -6.77 -22.77
N LEU A 200 -12.43 -5.62 -22.76
CA LEU A 200 -13.02 -4.34 -23.15
C LEU A 200 -12.97 -4.16 -24.67
N SER A 201 -13.99 -3.49 -25.21
CA SER A 201 -13.97 -2.99 -26.58
C SER A 201 -12.83 -1.99 -26.81
N LEU A 202 -12.52 -1.70 -28.06
CA LEU A 202 -11.46 -0.74 -28.42
C LEU A 202 -11.74 0.68 -27.90
N ASP A 203 -13.00 1.06 -27.84
CA ASP A 203 -13.48 2.34 -27.31
C ASP A 203 -13.69 2.32 -25.79
N ARG A 204 -13.53 1.13 -25.15
CA ARG A 204 -13.68 0.88 -23.70
C ARG A 204 -15.06 1.17 -23.12
N LYS A 205 -16.09 1.21 -23.96
CA LYS A 205 -17.47 1.47 -23.52
C LYS A 205 -18.31 0.23 -23.34
N SER A 206 -17.85 -0.92 -23.84
CA SER A 206 -18.58 -2.19 -23.78
C SER A 206 -17.64 -3.37 -23.56
N LEU A 207 -18.22 -4.52 -23.22
CA LEU A 207 -17.54 -5.80 -23.12
C LEU A 207 -17.67 -6.54 -24.44
N VAL A 208 -16.60 -7.18 -24.92
CA VAL A 208 -16.56 -7.78 -26.28
C VAL A 208 -16.73 -9.29 -26.26
N GLU A 209 -16.33 -9.96 -25.16
CA GLU A 209 -16.30 -11.43 -25.09
C GLU A 209 -17.06 -11.93 -23.85
N LYS A 210 -17.41 -13.24 -23.88
CA LYS A 210 -17.91 -13.92 -22.67
C LYS A 210 -16.90 -13.78 -21.55
N SER A 211 -17.39 -13.55 -20.34
CA SER A 211 -16.57 -13.49 -19.15
C SER A 211 -15.88 -14.84 -18.87
N ILE A 212 -14.65 -14.76 -18.41
CA ILE A 212 -13.90 -15.90 -17.91
C ILE A 212 -14.11 -15.96 -16.41
N LEU A 213 -14.68 -17.06 -15.90
CA LEU A 213 -14.78 -17.31 -14.47
C LEU A 213 -13.47 -17.91 -13.96
N VAL A 214 -12.92 -17.34 -12.91
CA VAL A 214 -11.65 -17.78 -12.30
C VAL A 214 -11.83 -17.97 -10.81
N ASN A 215 -11.48 -19.15 -10.29
CA ASN A 215 -11.49 -19.43 -8.86
C ASN A 215 -10.27 -18.81 -8.20
N VAL A 216 -10.48 -18.05 -7.13
CA VAL A 216 -9.47 -17.31 -6.39
C VAL A 216 -9.80 -17.25 -4.91
N ASP A 217 -8.80 -17.06 -4.07
CA ASP A 217 -8.93 -16.77 -2.65
C ASP A 217 -8.35 -15.40 -2.27
N LEU A 218 -7.73 -14.70 -3.25
CA LEU A 218 -7.22 -13.34 -3.08
C LEU A 218 -7.38 -12.54 -4.37
N VAL A 219 -7.91 -11.33 -4.23
CA VAL A 219 -7.95 -10.32 -5.30
C VAL A 219 -7.17 -9.09 -4.86
N CYS A 220 -6.12 -8.74 -5.61
CA CYS A 220 -5.34 -7.53 -5.36
C CYS A 220 -5.82 -6.41 -6.28
N LEU A 221 -6.25 -5.29 -5.71
CA LEU A 221 -6.70 -4.11 -6.47
C LEU A 221 -5.65 -3.00 -6.42
N SER A 222 -5.39 -2.37 -7.56
CA SER A 222 -4.52 -1.18 -7.66
C SER A 222 -5.05 -0.21 -8.70
N GLY A 223 -5.70 0.85 -8.25
CA GLY A 223 -6.31 1.89 -9.08
C GLY A 223 -5.47 3.17 -9.18
N GLY A 224 -4.23 3.15 -8.71
CA GLY A 224 -3.35 4.31 -8.62
C GLY A 224 -3.21 4.83 -7.19
N TRP A 225 -2.65 6.01 -7.04
CA TRP A 225 -2.26 6.58 -5.76
C TRP A 225 -2.78 8.00 -5.60
N ASN A 226 -3.29 8.33 -4.41
CA ASN A 226 -3.68 9.67 -4.04
C ASN A 226 -2.66 10.23 -3.04
N PRO A 227 -2.14 11.44 -3.23
CA PRO A 227 -1.32 12.09 -2.23
C PRO A 227 -2.15 12.41 -0.98
N THR A 228 -1.53 12.26 0.18
CA THR A 228 -2.16 12.59 1.46
C THR A 228 -2.01 14.11 1.68
N VAL A 229 -3.03 14.89 1.30
CA VAL A 229 -2.95 16.36 1.23
C VAL A 229 -3.66 17.09 2.38
N ASN A 230 -4.16 16.36 3.38
CA ASN A 230 -5.00 16.92 4.44
C ASN A 230 -4.29 18.04 5.20
N LEU A 231 -3.06 17.83 5.66
CA LEU A 231 -2.29 18.84 6.37
C LEU A 231 -1.82 19.97 5.44
N PHE A 232 -1.57 19.68 4.17
CA PHE A 232 -1.28 20.72 3.19
C PHE A 232 -2.46 21.66 2.99
N SER A 233 -3.66 21.14 2.88
CA SER A 233 -4.89 21.97 2.80
C SER A 233 -5.11 22.80 4.06
N GLN A 234 -4.87 22.22 5.25
CA GLN A 234 -4.98 22.94 6.53
C GLN A 234 -3.96 24.09 6.64
N SER A 235 -2.78 23.95 6.01
CA SER A 235 -1.77 25.02 5.97
C SER A 235 -2.10 26.16 5.01
N GLY A 236 -3.27 26.15 4.37
CA GLY A 236 -3.66 27.13 3.36
C GLY A 236 -3.10 26.83 1.96
N GLY A 237 -2.53 25.63 1.75
CA GLY A 237 -2.05 25.18 0.45
C GLY A 237 -3.19 25.02 -0.55
N LYS A 238 -2.95 25.41 -1.80
CA LYS A 238 -3.88 25.22 -2.93
C LYS A 238 -3.46 24.01 -3.73
N LEU A 239 -4.41 23.14 -4.07
CA LEU A 239 -4.25 21.95 -4.92
C LEU A 239 -4.49 22.29 -6.38
#